data_bef17dc5eb1a74372e159362bd15437a
#
_entry.id   bef17dc5eb1a74372e159362bd15437a
#
_cell.length_a   1.000
_cell.length_b   1.000
_cell.length_c   1.000
_cell.angle_alpha   90.00
_cell.angle_beta   90.00
_cell.angle_gamma   90.00
#
_symmetry.space_group_name_H-M   'P 1'
#
loop_
_entity.id
_entity.type
_entity.pdbx_description
1 polymer ?
#
loop_
_entity_poly.entity_id
_entity_poly.type
_entity_poly.pdbx_seq_one_letter_code
_entity_poly.pdbx_strand_id
1 'polypeptide(L)'
;MENATKAILIAASVLITMAIVSLSLVVLKAGQNTAAVSVSSINEMNRIAENEYLMYDNTEVSGNEVVSAIDKVLSSGDAVGVLVTTKAGGATHTNWYVYNATVLDSLKSASHTIADAEDIENPATFVNPAAKFTGRIYRDSNGRIAKLSFVQN
;
A
#
# COMPACT_ATOMS: atom_id res chain seq x y z
N MET A 1 71.69 5.97 6.13
CA MET A 1 70.70 4.96 5.66
C MET A 1 69.39 4.92 6.51
N GLU A 2 69.48 5.12 7.80
CA GLU A 2 68.29 5.07 8.70
C GLU A 2 67.21 6.12 8.41
N ASN A 3 67.57 7.34 8.04
CA ASN A 3 66.61 8.40 7.71
C ASN A 3 65.90 8.17 6.38
N ALA A 4 66.58 7.55 5.40
CA ALA A 4 65.88 7.18 4.15
C ALA A 4 64.82 6.08 4.33
N THR A 5 65.15 5.10 5.17
CA THR A 5 64.20 4.03 5.49
C THR A 5 62.97 4.56 6.25
N LYS A 6 63.19 5.48 7.19
CA LYS A 6 62.07 6.14 7.92
C LYS A 6 61.18 6.97 6.98
N ALA A 7 61.79 7.70 6.04
CA ALA A 7 61.03 8.46 5.05
C ALA A 7 60.16 7.58 4.14
N ILE A 8 60.70 6.43 3.71
CA ILE A 8 59.94 5.46 2.89
C ILE A 8 58.77 4.87 3.68
N LEU A 9 58.97 4.53 4.96
CA LEU A 9 57.90 4.00 5.81
C LEU A 9 56.78 5.02 6.01
N ILE A 10 57.12 6.29 6.22
CA ILE A 10 56.11 7.36 6.36
C ILE A 10 55.35 7.54 5.04
N ALA A 11 56.03 7.58 3.91
CA ALA A 11 55.41 7.71 2.60
C ALA A 11 54.44 6.51 2.31
N ALA A 12 54.89 5.30 2.62
CA ALA A 12 54.04 4.10 2.46
C ALA A 12 52.81 4.14 3.36
N SER A 13 52.92 4.56 4.60
CA SER A 13 51.77 4.67 5.53
C SER A 13 50.76 5.71 5.09
N VAL A 14 51.21 6.84 4.54
CA VAL A 14 50.30 7.86 3.98
C VAL A 14 49.57 7.35 2.77
N LEU A 15 50.23 6.62 1.87
CA LEU A 15 49.55 6.02 0.70
C LEU A 15 48.52 4.99 1.09
N ILE A 16 48.79 4.15 2.10
CA ILE A 16 47.84 3.16 2.59
C ILE A 16 46.62 3.84 3.22
N THR A 17 46.83 4.87 4.04
CA THR A 17 45.73 5.61 4.66
C THR A 17 44.88 6.32 3.61
N MET A 18 45.45 6.93 2.59
CA MET A 18 44.72 7.53 1.49
C MET A 18 43.91 6.49 0.71
N ALA A 19 44.47 5.32 0.47
CA ALA A 19 43.72 4.23 -0.20
C ALA A 19 42.54 3.76 0.62
N ILE A 20 42.69 3.59 1.93
CA ILE A 20 41.58 3.19 2.83
C ILE A 20 40.47 4.26 2.87
N VAL A 21 40.83 5.53 3.00
CA VAL A 21 39.88 6.64 3.01
C VAL A 21 39.14 6.71 1.68
N SER A 22 39.82 6.59 0.55
CA SER A 22 39.21 6.60 -0.78
C SER A 22 38.24 5.46 -0.96
N LEU A 23 38.61 4.25 -0.54
CA LEU A 23 37.73 3.07 -0.60
C LEU A 23 36.50 3.25 0.29
N SER A 24 36.69 3.79 1.50
CA SER A 24 35.59 4.08 2.42
C SER A 24 34.55 5.05 1.84
N LEU A 25 35.01 6.10 1.15
CA LEU A 25 34.15 7.07 0.47
C LEU A 25 33.39 6.44 -0.68
N VAL A 26 34.01 5.54 -1.45
CA VAL A 26 33.35 4.82 -2.54
C VAL A 26 32.22 3.90 -2.00
N VAL A 27 32.54 3.16 -0.94
CA VAL A 27 31.55 2.27 -0.29
C VAL A 27 30.38 3.07 0.31
N LEU A 28 30.69 4.19 0.98
CA LEU A 28 29.64 5.07 1.53
C LEU A 28 28.73 5.62 0.43
N LYS A 29 29.30 6.08 -0.67
CA LYS A 29 28.54 6.61 -1.80
C LYS A 29 27.71 5.53 -2.48
N ALA A 30 28.24 4.32 -2.63
CA ALA A 30 27.47 3.17 -3.13
C ALA A 30 26.30 2.83 -2.21
N GLY A 31 26.51 2.83 -0.88
CA GLY A 31 25.45 2.60 0.10
C GLY A 31 24.34 3.66 0.04
N GLN A 32 24.68 4.93 -0.07
CA GLN A 32 23.71 6.02 -0.22
C GLN A 32 22.90 5.89 -1.51
N ASN A 33 23.53 5.55 -2.63
CA ASN A 33 22.84 5.34 -3.89
C ASN A 33 21.87 4.15 -3.81
N THR A 34 22.28 3.04 -3.19
CA THR A 34 21.42 1.87 -3.00
C THR A 34 20.21 2.21 -2.14
N ALA A 35 20.40 2.95 -1.05
CA ALA A 35 19.30 3.41 -0.19
C ALA A 35 18.32 4.32 -0.96
N ALA A 36 18.81 5.26 -1.74
CA ALA A 36 17.97 6.15 -2.54
C ALA A 36 17.15 5.40 -3.60
N VAL A 37 17.76 4.42 -4.30
CA VAL A 37 17.05 3.57 -5.26
C VAL A 37 16.01 2.72 -4.58
N SER A 38 16.29 2.15 -3.41
CA SER A 38 15.33 1.35 -2.66
C SER A 38 14.11 2.16 -2.22
N VAL A 39 14.32 3.38 -1.71
CA VAL A 39 13.22 4.28 -1.35
C VAL A 39 12.40 4.68 -2.56
N SER A 40 13.04 4.97 -3.69
CA SER A 40 12.35 5.30 -4.94
C SER A 40 11.51 4.13 -5.45
N SER A 41 12.04 2.90 -5.38
CA SER A 41 11.32 1.69 -5.79
C SER A 41 10.10 1.41 -4.92
N ILE A 42 10.22 1.59 -3.59
CA ILE A 42 9.10 1.44 -2.66
C ILE A 42 8.00 2.48 -2.95
N ASN A 43 8.38 3.73 -3.20
CA ASN A 43 7.42 4.77 -3.55
C ASN A 43 6.69 4.48 -4.87
N GLU A 44 7.39 3.95 -5.87
CA GLU A 44 6.79 3.55 -7.14
C GLU A 44 5.85 2.36 -6.99
N MET A 45 6.21 1.35 -6.19
CA MET A 45 5.33 0.23 -5.88
C MET A 45 4.05 0.70 -5.16
N ASN A 46 4.18 1.61 -4.19
CA ASN A 46 3.02 2.18 -3.51
C ASN A 46 2.12 2.96 -4.49
N ARG A 47 2.69 3.73 -5.42
CA ARG A 47 1.93 4.43 -6.45
C ARG A 47 1.20 3.48 -7.40
N ILE A 48 1.82 2.37 -7.78
CA ILE A 48 1.18 1.36 -8.64
C ILE A 48 -0.01 0.73 -7.92
N ALA A 49 0.16 0.32 -6.68
CA ALA A 49 -0.92 -0.22 -5.86
C ALA A 49 -2.06 0.80 -5.67
N GLU A 50 -1.75 2.06 -5.40
CA GLU A 50 -2.76 3.12 -5.29
C GLU A 50 -3.53 3.36 -6.60
N ASN A 51 -2.85 3.36 -7.75
CA ASN A 51 -3.49 3.58 -9.04
C ASN A 51 -4.59 2.55 -9.34
N GLU A 52 -4.46 1.34 -8.83
CA GLU A 52 -5.45 0.28 -8.99
C GLU A 52 -6.76 0.58 -8.24
N TYR A 53 -6.69 1.33 -7.15
CA TYR A 53 -7.88 1.73 -6.38
C TYR A 53 -8.47 3.06 -6.88
N LEU A 54 -7.66 3.92 -7.51
CA LEU A 54 -8.10 5.21 -8.04
C LEU A 54 -9.19 5.07 -9.11
N MET A 55 -9.24 3.95 -9.81
CA MET A 55 -10.28 3.68 -10.82
C MET A 55 -11.70 3.64 -10.21
N TYR A 56 -11.82 3.42 -8.90
CA TYR A 56 -13.12 3.39 -8.21
C TYR A 56 -13.57 4.77 -7.71
N ASP A 57 -12.71 5.80 -7.75
CA ASP A 57 -13.03 7.11 -7.18
C ASP A 57 -14.01 7.89 -8.05
N ASN A 58 -15.17 8.25 -7.49
CA ASN A 58 -16.26 8.93 -8.18
C ASN A 58 -16.74 8.22 -9.47
N THR A 59 -16.58 6.89 -9.54
CA THR A 59 -16.95 6.09 -10.71
C THR A 59 -18.14 5.20 -10.38
N GLU A 60 -19.03 5.03 -11.36
CA GLU A 60 -20.10 4.04 -11.27
C GLU A 60 -19.56 2.67 -11.66
N VAL A 61 -19.72 1.70 -10.77
CA VAL A 61 -19.27 0.32 -10.94
C VAL A 61 -20.41 -0.65 -10.72
N SER A 62 -20.32 -1.85 -11.31
CA SER A 62 -21.26 -2.95 -11.06
C SER A 62 -20.96 -3.62 -9.72
N GLY A 63 -21.97 -4.32 -9.16
CA GLY A 63 -21.73 -5.11 -7.94
C GLY A 63 -20.70 -6.20 -8.11
N ASN A 64 -20.55 -6.75 -9.32
CA ASN A 64 -19.47 -7.70 -9.62
C ASN A 64 -18.08 -7.07 -9.49
N GLU A 65 -17.93 -5.81 -9.91
CA GLU A 65 -16.67 -5.06 -9.71
C GLU A 65 -16.44 -4.73 -8.24
N VAL A 66 -17.51 -4.51 -7.46
CA VAL A 66 -17.40 -4.31 -5.99
C VAL A 66 -16.88 -5.59 -5.31
N VAL A 67 -17.42 -6.76 -5.65
CA VAL A 67 -16.94 -8.05 -5.13
C VAL A 67 -15.48 -8.30 -5.55
N SER A 68 -15.15 -8.00 -6.81
CA SER A 68 -13.76 -8.09 -7.30
C SER A 68 -12.81 -7.14 -6.56
N ALA A 69 -13.27 -5.94 -6.17
CA ALA A 69 -12.49 -5.02 -5.36
C ALA A 69 -12.24 -5.55 -3.95
N ILE A 70 -13.24 -6.22 -3.33
CA ILE A 70 -13.09 -6.88 -2.02
C ILE A 70 -12.04 -7.99 -2.12
N ASP A 71 -12.15 -8.86 -3.13
CA ASP A 71 -11.20 -9.96 -3.36
C ASP A 71 -9.78 -9.44 -3.61
N LYS A 72 -9.64 -8.38 -4.38
CA LYS A 72 -8.36 -7.75 -4.68
C LYS A 72 -7.68 -7.21 -3.42
N VAL A 73 -8.40 -6.47 -2.57
CA VAL A 73 -7.86 -5.97 -1.29
C VAL A 73 -7.48 -7.13 -0.38
N LEU A 74 -8.27 -8.19 -0.34
CA LEU A 74 -7.98 -9.39 0.44
C LEU A 74 -6.71 -10.10 -0.06
N SER A 75 -6.57 -10.25 -1.37
CA SER A 75 -5.45 -10.96 -2.01
C SER A 75 -4.14 -10.17 -1.97
N SER A 76 -4.20 -8.83 -2.09
CA SER A 76 -3.02 -7.97 -1.99
C SER A 76 -2.45 -7.90 -0.58
N GLY A 77 -3.28 -8.14 0.44
CA GLY A 77 -2.92 -7.95 1.84
C GLY A 77 -2.77 -6.47 2.24
N ASP A 78 -3.28 -5.56 1.41
CA ASP A 78 -3.24 -4.13 1.68
C ASP A 78 -4.10 -3.78 2.89
N ALA A 79 -3.60 -2.86 3.71
CA ALA A 79 -4.32 -2.34 4.86
C ALA A 79 -5.39 -1.32 4.42
N VAL A 80 -6.39 -1.79 3.68
CA VAL A 80 -7.50 -0.99 3.14
C VAL A 80 -8.83 -1.60 3.59
N GLY A 81 -9.72 -0.77 4.15
CA GLY A 81 -11.07 -1.18 4.50
C GLY A 81 -12.02 -1.02 3.32
N VAL A 82 -12.90 -1.97 3.09
CA VAL A 82 -13.94 -1.87 2.07
C VAL A 82 -15.29 -1.73 2.75
N LEU A 83 -15.97 -0.60 2.53
CA LEU A 83 -17.31 -0.32 3.02
C LEU A 83 -18.30 -0.43 1.87
N VAL A 84 -19.27 -1.31 1.99
CA VAL A 84 -20.33 -1.44 0.99
C VAL A 84 -21.69 -1.12 1.61
N THR A 85 -22.42 -0.22 0.97
CA THR A 85 -23.78 0.14 1.33
C THR A 85 -24.72 -0.39 0.26
N THR A 86 -25.56 -1.35 0.62
CA THR A 86 -26.55 -2.00 -0.25
C THR A 86 -27.96 -1.57 0.10
N LYS A 87 -28.86 -1.67 -0.87
CA LYS A 87 -30.29 -1.46 -0.70
C LYS A 87 -31.00 -2.81 -0.93
N ALA A 88 -31.45 -3.46 0.12
CA ALA A 88 -32.13 -4.74 0.05
C ALA A 88 -33.41 -4.72 0.89
N GLY A 89 -34.52 -5.28 0.36
CA GLY A 89 -35.78 -5.36 1.08
C GLY A 89 -36.39 -4.03 1.52
N GLY A 90 -36.03 -2.91 0.87
CA GLY A 90 -36.43 -1.56 1.27
C GLY A 90 -35.62 -0.95 2.42
N ALA A 91 -34.58 -1.63 2.89
CA ALA A 91 -33.68 -1.17 3.91
C ALA A 91 -32.27 -0.91 3.33
N THR A 92 -31.53 -0.05 3.99
CA THR A 92 -30.11 0.23 3.66
C THR A 92 -29.22 -0.51 4.65
N HIS A 93 -28.34 -1.34 4.12
CA HIS A 93 -27.37 -2.10 4.90
C HIS A 93 -25.97 -1.59 4.59
N THR A 94 -25.16 -1.38 5.63
CA THR A 94 -23.77 -0.89 5.47
C THR A 94 -22.81 -1.83 6.18
N ASN A 95 -21.95 -2.48 5.41
CA ASN A 95 -21.08 -3.53 5.90
C ASN A 95 -19.62 -3.24 5.58
N TRP A 96 -18.74 -3.62 6.51
CA TRP A 96 -17.30 -3.61 6.33
C TRP A 96 -16.82 -4.98 5.91
N TYR A 97 -15.97 -5.00 4.87
CA TYR A 97 -15.28 -6.18 4.37
C TYR A 97 -13.76 -5.97 4.46
N VAL A 98 -13.00 -7.04 4.66
CA VAL A 98 -11.55 -7.10 4.83
C VAL A 98 -11.11 -6.36 6.09
N TYR A 99 -11.19 -5.04 6.12
CA TYR A 99 -10.90 -4.21 7.30
C TYR A 99 -11.98 -3.17 7.54
N ASN A 100 -12.21 -2.87 8.82
CA ASN A 100 -13.04 -1.76 9.25
C ASN A 100 -12.15 -0.52 9.42
N ALA A 101 -12.33 0.46 8.55
CA ALA A 101 -11.64 1.73 8.52
C ALA A 101 -12.54 2.90 8.96
N THR A 102 -13.35 2.70 10.01
CA THR A 102 -14.14 3.79 10.62
C THR A 102 -13.22 4.91 11.08
N VAL A 103 -12.06 4.57 11.63
CA VAL A 103 -10.96 5.49 11.90
C VAL A 103 -9.86 5.18 10.89
N LEU A 104 -9.60 6.09 9.94
CA LEU A 104 -8.72 5.87 8.79
C LEU A 104 -7.27 5.53 9.18
N ASP A 105 -6.81 6.03 10.32
CA ASP A 105 -5.46 5.77 10.84
C ASP A 105 -5.39 4.53 11.76
N SER A 106 -6.52 3.82 11.98
CA SER A 106 -6.58 2.66 12.86
C SER A 106 -7.54 1.60 12.30
N LEU A 107 -7.00 0.69 11.52
CA LEU A 107 -7.75 -0.41 10.92
C LEU A 107 -7.99 -1.53 11.93
N LYS A 108 -9.18 -2.11 11.88
CA LYS A 108 -9.56 -3.32 12.62
C LYS A 108 -10.04 -4.38 11.64
N SER A 109 -10.02 -5.63 12.03
CA SER A 109 -10.64 -6.70 11.23
C SER A 109 -12.11 -6.40 10.99
N ALA A 110 -12.58 -6.60 9.78
CA ALA A 110 -14.00 -6.50 9.45
C ALA A 110 -14.78 -7.69 10.00
N SER A 111 -16.09 -7.53 10.12
CA SER A 111 -16.99 -8.60 10.58
C SER A 111 -17.48 -9.49 9.45
N HIS A 112 -17.34 -9.05 8.19
CA HIS A 112 -17.83 -9.77 7.01
C HIS A 112 -16.68 -10.15 6.08
N THR A 113 -16.86 -11.30 5.43
CA THR A 113 -15.93 -11.88 4.45
C THR A 113 -16.47 -11.71 3.03
N ILE A 114 -15.67 -12.09 2.03
CA ILE A 114 -16.12 -12.12 0.64
C ILE A 114 -17.29 -13.11 0.44
N ALA A 115 -17.28 -14.24 1.17
CA ALA A 115 -18.37 -15.21 1.12
C ALA A 115 -19.72 -14.60 1.57
N ASP A 116 -19.70 -13.70 2.55
CA ASP A 116 -20.90 -12.99 2.99
C ASP A 116 -21.40 -12.01 1.91
N ALA A 117 -20.51 -11.43 1.11
CA ALA A 117 -20.88 -10.54 0.01
C ALA A 117 -21.51 -11.30 -1.17
N GLU A 118 -21.18 -12.56 -1.34
CA GLU A 118 -21.70 -13.45 -2.40
C GLU A 118 -22.93 -14.26 -1.96
N ASP A 119 -23.25 -14.28 -0.67
CA ASP A 119 -24.34 -15.06 -0.09
C ASP A 119 -25.72 -14.43 -0.40
N ILE A 120 -26.39 -14.96 -1.42
CA ILE A 120 -27.72 -14.52 -1.85
C ILE A 120 -28.83 -14.78 -0.80
N GLU A 121 -28.59 -15.72 0.14
CA GLU A 121 -29.56 -16.04 1.18
C GLU A 121 -29.58 -14.97 2.30
N ASN A 122 -28.52 -14.17 2.40
CA ASN A 122 -28.41 -13.10 3.39
C ASN A 122 -28.48 -11.70 2.73
N PRO A 123 -29.68 -11.15 2.53
CA PRO A 123 -29.83 -9.86 1.84
C PRO A 123 -29.17 -8.68 2.58
N ALA A 124 -28.84 -8.83 3.86
CA ALA A 124 -28.20 -7.78 4.63
C ALA A 124 -26.72 -7.58 4.24
N THR A 125 -26.04 -8.65 3.81
CA THR A 125 -24.61 -8.62 3.42
C THR A 125 -24.40 -8.80 1.91
N PHE A 126 -25.39 -9.37 1.22
CA PHE A 126 -25.30 -9.67 -0.21
C PHE A 126 -25.07 -8.43 -1.07
N VAL A 127 -24.10 -8.53 -1.95
CA VAL A 127 -23.81 -7.52 -2.98
C VAL A 127 -24.36 -8.01 -4.31
N ASN A 128 -25.47 -7.45 -4.76
CA ASN A 128 -26.08 -7.85 -6.03
C ASN A 128 -25.13 -7.53 -7.21
N PRO A 129 -24.65 -8.53 -7.97
CA PRO A 129 -23.69 -8.33 -9.06
C PRO A 129 -24.18 -7.39 -10.17
N ALA A 130 -25.51 -7.34 -10.41
CA ALA A 130 -26.13 -6.51 -11.44
C ALA A 130 -26.44 -5.08 -10.97
N ALA A 131 -26.37 -4.81 -9.66
CA ALA A 131 -26.64 -3.48 -9.14
C ALA A 131 -25.50 -2.50 -9.50
N LYS A 132 -25.85 -1.21 -9.50
CA LYS A 132 -24.90 -0.12 -9.73
C LYS A 132 -24.50 0.53 -8.42
N PHE A 133 -23.23 0.80 -8.27
CA PHE A 133 -22.64 1.42 -7.08
C PHE A 133 -21.82 2.62 -7.48
N THR A 134 -21.82 3.64 -6.65
CA THR A 134 -20.88 4.76 -6.76
C THR A 134 -19.72 4.52 -5.79
N GLY A 135 -18.51 4.42 -6.34
CA GLY A 135 -17.29 4.24 -5.57
C GLY A 135 -16.71 5.58 -5.08
N ARG A 136 -16.07 5.56 -3.92
CA ARG A 136 -15.25 6.66 -3.39
C ARG A 136 -14.07 6.11 -2.61
N ILE A 137 -12.93 6.82 -2.69
CA ILE A 137 -11.75 6.52 -1.89
C ILE A 137 -11.59 7.53 -0.77
N TYR A 138 -11.00 7.07 0.34
CA TYR A 138 -10.64 7.94 1.48
C TYR A 138 -9.20 7.63 1.89
N ARG A 139 -8.48 8.69 2.24
CA ARG A 139 -7.06 8.62 2.61
C ARG A 139 -6.86 8.83 4.10
N ASP A 140 -5.83 8.21 4.64
CA ASP A 140 -5.36 8.43 6.01
C ASP A 140 -4.62 9.78 6.15
N SER A 141 -4.18 10.10 7.37
CA SER A 141 -3.39 11.31 7.65
C SER A 141 -2.05 11.38 6.91
N ASN A 142 -1.54 10.23 6.44
CA ASN A 142 -0.30 10.12 5.66
C ASN A 142 -0.54 10.19 4.15
N GLY A 143 -1.79 10.35 3.71
CA GLY A 143 -2.18 10.43 2.31
C GLY A 143 -2.35 9.08 1.62
N ARG A 144 -2.22 7.93 2.31
CA ARG A 144 -2.42 6.59 1.75
C ARG A 144 -3.91 6.26 1.69
N ILE A 145 -4.33 5.48 0.71
CA ILE A 145 -5.71 4.99 0.63
C ILE A 145 -5.95 4.03 1.80
N ALA A 146 -6.90 4.38 2.68
CA ALA A 146 -7.28 3.61 3.85
C ALA A 146 -8.67 2.97 3.72
N LYS A 147 -9.53 3.55 2.86
CA LYS A 147 -10.90 3.06 2.69
C LYS A 147 -11.39 3.22 1.26
N LEU A 148 -12.01 2.17 0.75
CA LEU A 148 -12.90 2.18 -0.41
C LEU A 148 -14.34 2.17 0.11
N SER A 149 -15.21 2.99 -0.45
CA SER A 149 -16.62 3.05 -0.10
C SER A 149 -17.46 2.91 -1.36
N PHE A 150 -18.36 1.94 -1.39
CA PHE A 150 -19.30 1.69 -2.48
C PHE A 150 -20.71 1.88 -1.97
N VAL A 151 -21.47 2.75 -2.61
CA VAL A 151 -22.87 3.04 -2.25
C VAL A 151 -23.74 2.68 -3.44
N GLN A 152 -24.71 1.80 -3.21
CA GLN A 152 -25.68 1.40 -4.24
C GLN A 152 -26.58 2.59 -4.63
N ASN A 153 -26.72 2.81 -5.93
CA ASN A 153 -27.49 3.89 -6.51
C ASN A 153 -29.00 3.70 -6.39
#